data_8c7c1705aba3d99c3ad319ce47e22db0
#
_entry.id   8c7c1705aba3d99c3ad319ce47e22db0
#
_cell.length_a   1.000
_cell.length_b   1.000
_cell.length_c   1.000
_cell.angle_alpha   90.00
_cell.angle_beta   90.00
_cell.angle_gamma   90.00
#
_symmetry.space_group_name_H-M   'P 1'
#
loop_
_entity.id
_entity.type
_entity.pdbx_description
1 polymer ?
#
loop_
_entity_poly.entity_id
_entity_poly.type
_entity_poly.pdbx_seq_one_letter_code
_entity_poly.pdbx_strand_id
1 'polypeptide(L)'
;MKATAQSNKRRSCLLSGLGAALLLAACSSPPAKRPAPASGVPANPAASRPRPPGPYNSVRNDVAMAALSLLDTPYAWGGRGPATGFDCSGLVAHVMREGGGLRVKGSAADLGRMSRPIDRSDLQPGDLVFFNTLGARHSHVGVYVGDNRFVHASNPRTGVRIDALSNRYYAQRFEGAHTLLD
;
A
#
# COMPACT_ATOMS: atom_id res chain seq x y z
N MET A 1 15.36 39.83 37.69
CA MET A 1 16.39 39.43 38.68
C MET A 1 16.58 37.91 38.60
N LYS A 2 17.87 37.59 38.43
CA LYS A 2 18.55 36.28 38.59
C LYS A 2 18.35 35.25 37.44
N ALA A 3 19.34 35.30 36.57
CA ALA A 3 19.89 34.21 35.78
C ALA A 3 20.58 33.16 36.66
N THR A 4 20.59 31.94 36.28
CA THR A 4 21.65 30.99 36.66
C THR A 4 21.93 30.06 35.46
N ALA A 5 23.10 30.26 34.90
CA ALA A 5 23.80 29.36 34.00
C ALA A 5 24.61 28.35 34.85
N GLN A 6 24.76 27.13 34.35
CA GLN A 6 25.86 26.20 34.68
C GLN A 6 25.78 25.04 33.69
N SER A 7 26.77 24.68 33.05
CA SER A 7 28.20 24.51 33.09
C SER A 7 28.57 23.17 32.43
N ASN A 8 29.23 23.33 31.37
CA ASN A 8 30.15 22.51 30.59
C ASN A 8 30.98 21.52 31.45
N LYS A 9 31.05 20.24 31.04
CA LYS A 9 32.16 19.37 31.44
C LYS A 9 32.60 18.47 30.30
N ARG A 10 33.59 19.00 29.58
CA ARG A 10 34.49 18.22 28.70
C ARG A 10 35.34 17.30 29.60
N ARG A 11 35.50 16.06 29.23
CA ARG A 11 36.64 15.23 29.64
C ARG A 11 37.23 14.56 28.42
N SER A 12 38.32 15.14 27.99
CA SER A 12 39.36 14.48 27.20
C SER A 12 40.09 13.48 28.10
N CYS A 13 40.41 12.31 27.57
CA CYS A 13 41.57 11.54 27.99
C CYS A 13 42.26 10.94 26.77
N LEU A 14 43.51 11.27 26.73
CA LEU A 14 44.52 10.98 25.73
C LEU A 14 45.22 9.61 25.98
N LEU A 15 45.65 9.02 24.88
CA LEU A 15 46.94 8.41 24.63
C LEU A 15 47.31 7.03 25.19
N SER A 16 47.88 6.28 24.27
CA SER A 16 49.03 5.36 24.22
C SER A 16 48.63 3.91 24.03
N GLY A 17 49.20 3.13 23.16
CA GLY A 17 50.41 3.13 22.38
C GLY A 17 50.64 1.77 21.74
N LEU A 18 51.32 1.74 20.70
CA LEU A 18 52.27 0.80 20.13
C LEU A 18 52.09 -0.71 20.36
N GLY A 19 52.14 -1.46 19.24
CA GLY A 19 52.45 -2.91 19.27
C GLY A 19 52.27 -3.56 17.89
N ALA A 20 53.29 -3.51 17.06
CA ALA A 20 53.37 -4.24 15.79
C ALA A 20 53.64 -5.73 16.05
N ALA A 21 52.95 -6.59 15.35
CA ALA A 21 53.46 -7.94 15.01
C ALA A 21 52.75 -8.44 13.75
N LEU A 22 53.51 -8.40 12.64
CA LEU A 22 53.18 -9.16 11.43
C LEU A 22 53.39 -10.66 11.72
N LEU A 23 52.37 -11.47 11.51
CA LEU A 23 52.51 -12.89 11.27
C LEU A 23 51.72 -13.22 9.99
N LEU A 24 52.47 -13.42 8.93
CA LEU A 24 52.03 -14.03 7.68
C LEU A 24 51.80 -15.52 7.93
N ALA A 25 50.52 -15.92 8.04
CA ALA A 25 50.16 -17.34 7.96
C ALA A 25 49.55 -17.58 6.57
N ALA A 26 50.32 -18.21 5.71
CA ALA A 26 49.85 -18.76 4.45
C ALA A 26 48.97 -19.96 4.73
N CYS A 27 47.62 -19.80 4.64
CA CYS A 27 46.70 -20.93 4.62
C CYS A 27 46.47 -21.36 3.19
N SER A 28 47.07 -22.48 2.83
CA SER A 28 46.80 -23.24 1.61
C SER A 28 45.38 -23.77 1.66
N SER A 29 44.49 -23.22 0.83
CA SER A 29 43.12 -23.75 0.66
C SER A 29 43.19 -25.01 -0.22
N PRO A 30 42.51 -26.12 0.17
CA PRO A 30 42.38 -27.30 -0.69
C PRO A 30 41.44 -26.98 -1.89
N PRO A 31 41.65 -27.62 -3.05
CA PRO A 31 40.85 -27.38 -4.23
C PRO A 31 39.39 -27.77 -4.00
N ALA A 32 38.49 -26.83 -4.22
CA ALA A 32 37.04 -27.06 -4.17
C ALA A 32 36.65 -28.08 -5.26
N LYS A 33 36.04 -29.19 -4.86
CA LYS A 33 35.40 -30.14 -5.75
C LYS A 33 34.28 -29.39 -6.52
N ARG A 34 34.39 -29.37 -7.86
CA ARG A 34 33.31 -28.92 -8.77
C ARG A 34 32.06 -29.69 -8.44
N PRO A 35 30.93 -29.00 -8.20
CA PRO A 35 29.62 -29.67 -8.19
C PRO A 35 29.31 -30.22 -9.58
N ALA A 36 28.82 -31.44 -9.63
CA ALA A 36 28.31 -32.05 -10.87
C ALA A 36 27.17 -31.21 -11.46
N PRO A 37 26.99 -31.16 -12.79
CA PRO A 37 25.88 -30.43 -13.38
C PRO A 37 24.57 -31.03 -12.89
N ALA A 38 23.79 -30.22 -12.18
CA ALA A 38 22.42 -30.58 -11.81
C ALA A 38 21.62 -30.82 -13.09
N SER A 39 21.08 -32.02 -13.20
CA SER A 39 20.16 -32.43 -14.26
C SER A 39 19.08 -31.38 -14.45
N GLY A 40 18.99 -30.82 -15.64
CA GLY A 40 18.06 -29.75 -15.97
C GLY A 40 16.63 -30.21 -15.72
N VAL A 41 15.96 -29.50 -14.82
CA VAL A 41 14.50 -29.50 -14.75
C VAL A 41 14.02 -28.94 -16.09
N PRO A 42 13.19 -29.64 -16.87
CA PRO A 42 12.68 -29.09 -18.11
C PRO A 42 11.90 -27.81 -17.78
N ALA A 43 12.42 -26.68 -18.21
CA ALA A 43 11.70 -25.41 -18.14
C ALA A 43 10.43 -25.57 -18.99
N ASN A 44 9.27 -25.54 -18.34
CA ASN A 44 7.98 -25.54 -19.00
C ASN A 44 7.81 -24.20 -19.75
N PRO A 45 7.92 -24.15 -21.08
CA PRO A 45 7.82 -22.89 -21.85
C PRO A 45 6.40 -22.33 -21.91
N ALA A 46 5.43 -23.00 -21.23
CA ALA A 46 4.03 -22.56 -21.21
C ALA A 46 3.70 -21.57 -20.08
N ALA A 47 4.67 -21.21 -19.19
CA ALA A 47 4.37 -20.47 -17.97
C ALA A 47 4.57 -18.95 -18.06
N SER A 48 4.81 -18.36 -19.22
CA SER A 48 5.16 -16.93 -19.26
C SER A 48 4.65 -16.10 -20.43
N ARG A 49 3.52 -16.51 -21.04
CA ARG A 49 2.79 -15.54 -21.87
C ARG A 49 1.80 -14.81 -20.98
N PRO A 50 1.93 -13.46 -20.80
CA PRO A 50 0.88 -12.69 -20.15
C PRO A 50 -0.42 -12.99 -20.86
N ARG A 51 -1.41 -13.52 -20.15
CA ARG A 51 -2.77 -13.66 -20.70
C ARG A 51 -3.23 -12.26 -21.05
N PRO A 52 -3.70 -11.99 -22.29
CA PRO A 52 -4.27 -10.69 -22.61
C PRO A 52 -5.36 -10.39 -21.58
N PRO A 53 -5.44 -9.14 -21.07
CA PRO A 53 -6.46 -8.77 -20.11
C PRO A 53 -7.83 -9.09 -20.70
N GLY A 54 -8.60 -9.92 -20.00
CA GLY A 54 -10.00 -10.17 -20.34
C GLY A 54 -10.82 -8.89 -20.14
N PRO A 55 -12.05 -8.81 -20.67
CA PRO A 55 -12.92 -7.63 -20.54
C PRO A 55 -13.13 -7.17 -19.10
N TYR A 56 -13.10 -8.08 -18.13
CA TYR A 56 -13.17 -7.76 -16.69
C TYR A 56 -11.95 -7.00 -16.17
N ASN A 57 -10.75 -7.26 -16.73
CA ASN A 57 -9.56 -6.52 -16.35
C ASN A 57 -9.59 -5.07 -16.86
N SER A 58 -10.29 -4.79 -17.96
CA SER A 58 -10.46 -3.40 -18.44
C SER A 58 -11.32 -2.59 -17.49
N VAL A 59 -12.50 -3.10 -17.08
CA VAL A 59 -13.39 -2.42 -16.13
C VAL A 59 -12.70 -2.16 -14.79
N ARG A 60 -11.95 -3.12 -14.25
CA ARG A 60 -11.19 -2.96 -13.02
C ARG A 60 -10.14 -1.85 -13.14
N ASN A 61 -9.42 -1.83 -14.26
CA ASN A 61 -8.44 -0.79 -14.55
C ASN A 61 -9.12 0.58 -14.74
N ASP A 62 -10.28 0.63 -15.39
CA ASP A 62 -11.03 1.87 -15.60
C ASP A 62 -11.49 2.47 -14.26
N VAL A 63 -11.95 1.64 -13.30
CA VAL A 63 -12.28 2.08 -11.93
C VAL A 63 -11.03 2.62 -11.21
N ALA A 64 -9.91 1.91 -11.29
CA ALA A 64 -8.67 2.35 -10.66
C ALA A 64 -8.15 3.65 -11.28
N MET A 65 -8.21 3.79 -12.60
CA MET A 65 -7.82 5.01 -13.31
C MET A 65 -8.76 6.18 -12.99
N ALA A 66 -10.07 5.93 -12.90
CA ALA A 66 -11.03 6.94 -12.45
C ALA A 66 -10.69 7.42 -11.02
N ALA A 67 -10.30 6.52 -10.12
CA ALA A 67 -9.86 6.91 -8.77
C ALA A 67 -8.58 7.75 -8.79
N LEU A 68 -7.60 7.37 -9.59
CA LEU A 68 -6.33 8.08 -9.74
C LEU A 68 -6.52 9.49 -10.36
N SER A 69 -7.48 9.65 -11.26
CA SER A 69 -7.77 10.97 -11.89
C SER A 69 -8.35 12.01 -10.92
N LEU A 70 -8.81 11.57 -9.75
CA LEU A 70 -9.42 12.42 -8.72
C LEU A 70 -8.46 12.81 -7.59
N LEU A 71 -7.18 12.47 -7.71
CA LEU A 71 -6.18 12.90 -6.72
C LEU A 71 -6.23 14.41 -6.52
N ASP A 72 -5.89 14.84 -5.32
CA ASP A 72 -5.91 16.24 -4.87
C ASP A 72 -7.29 16.91 -4.84
N THR A 73 -8.38 16.17 -5.18
CA THR A 73 -9.74 16.69 -4.98
C THR A 73 -10.00 16.91 -3.48
N PRO A 74 -10.58 18.05 -3.07
CA PRO A 74 -10.87 18.33 -1.67
C PRO A 74 -11.75 17.27 -1.01
N TYR A 75 -11.52 17.05 0.28
CA TYR A 75 -12.45 16.29 1.10
C TYR A 75 -13.68 17.15 1.46
N ALA A 76 -14.85 16.56 1.35
CA ALA A 76 -16.08 17.15 1.90
C ALA A 76 -16.92 16.04 2.54
N TRP A 77 -17.37 16.26 3.77
CA TRP A 77 -18.27 15.32 4.43
C TRP A 77 -19.57 15.17 3.66
N GLY A 78 -19.95 13.94 3.29
CA GLY A 78 -21.10 13.68 2.43
C GLY A 78 -20.91 14.09 0.97
N GLY A 79 -19.70 14.54 0.59
CA GLY A 79 -19.36 14.94 -0.77
C GLY A 79 -19.34 13.77 -1.74
N ARG A 80 -19.85 14.00 -2.97
CA ARG A 80 -20.06 12.94 -3.97
C ARG A 80 -19.65 13.35 -5.39
N GLY A 81 -18.92 14.43 -5.54
CA GLY A 81 -18.52 14.94 -6.85
C GLY A 81 -17.26 15.79 -6.83
N PRO A 82 -16.54 15.88 -7.97
CA PRO A 82 -15.26 16.60 -8.03
C PRO A 82 -15.41 18.10 -7.74
N ALA A 83 -16.55 18.70 -8.09
CA ALA A 83 -16.79 20.13 -7.85
C ALA A 83 -17.08 20.45 -6.37
N THR A 84 -17.62 19.50 -5.61
CA THR A 84 -18.01 19.69 -4.20
C THR A 84 -17.09 19.00 -3.22
N GLY A 85 -16.18 18.18 -3.70
CA GLY A 85 -15.32 17.30 -2.91
C GLY A 85 -15.95 15.93 -2.65
N PHE A 86 -15.20 15.06 -2.00
CA PHE A 86 -15.60 13.68 -1.69
C PHE A 86 -15.42 13.36 -0.20
N ASP A 87 -16.34 12.55 0.34
CA ASP A 87 -16.01 11.64 1.43
C ASP A 87 -15.55 10.28 0.88
N CYS A 88 -15.11 9.35 1.76
CA CYS A 88 -14.57 8.06 1.34
C CYS A 88 -15.57 7.22 0.54
N SER A 89 -16.84 7.19 0.95
CA SER A 89 -17.91 6.45 0.28
C SER A 89 -18.41 7.13 -0.98
N GLY A 90 -18.40 8.46 -0.99
CA GLY A 90 -18.76 9.27 -2.16
C GLY A 90 -17.77 9.11 -3.29
N LEU A 91 -16.46 9.06 -2.97
CA LEU A 91 -15.42 8.76 -3.95
C LEU A 91 -15.65 7.37 -4.58
N VAL A 92 -15.87 6.33 -3.76
CA VAL A 92 -16.15 4.98 -4.27
C VAL A 92 -17.39 4.97 -5.17
N ALA A 93 -18.48 5.58 -4.74
CA ALA A 93 -19.72 5.65 -5.54
C ALA A 93 -19.52 6.36 -6.90
N HIS A 94 -18.67 7.39 -6.91
CA HIS A 94 -18.33 8.11 -8.14
C HIS A 94 -17.52 7.25 -9.09
N VAL A 95 -16.40 6.66 -8.64
CA VAL A 95 -15.51 5.89 -9.51
C VAL A 95 -16.14 4.58 -10.00
N MET A 96 -16.99 3.95 -9.18
CA MET A 96 -17.77 2.78 -9.61
C MET A 96 -18.74 3.13 -10.72
N ARG A 97 -19.34 4.32 -10.68
CA ARG A 97 -20.24 4.79 -11.75
C ARG A 97 -19.46 5.11 -13.03
N GLU A 98 -18.37 5.88 -12.92
CA GLU A 98 -17.62 6.38 -14.09
C GLU A 98 -16.79 5.30 -14.75
N GLY A 99 -16.05 4.49 -13.97
CA GLY A 99 -15.18 3.45 -14.49
C GLY A 99 -15.86 2.08 -14.59
N GLY A 100 -16.76 1.76 -13.65
CA GLY A 100 -17.38 0.44 -13.56
C GLY A 100 -18.80 0.34 -14.14
N GLY A 101 -19.43 1.48 -14.47
CA GLY A 101 -20.83 1.51 -14.88
C GLY A 101 -21.82 1.13 -13.75
N LEU A 102 -21.34 0.97 -12.51
CA LEU A 102 -22.10 0.51 -11.35
C LEU A 102 -22.62 1.69 -10.53
N ARG A 103 -23.93 1.68 -10.21
CA ARG A 103 -24.53 2.65 -9.33
C ARG A 103 -24.64 2.11 -7.91
N VAL A 104 -23.72 2.50 -7.04
CA VAL A 104 -23.72 2.15 -5.61
C VAL A 104 -24.01 3.39 -4.76
N LYS A 105 -24.58 3.20 -3.57
CA LYS A 105 -24.98 4.26 -2.64
C LYS A 105 -24.76 3.82 -1.19
N GLY A 106 -24.65 4.78 -0.31
CA GLY A 106 -24.58 4.56 1.13
C GLY A 106 -23.24 4.96 1.72
N SER A 107 -23.07 4.65 2.99
CA SER A 107 -21.83 4.83 3.75
C SER A 107 -20.80 3.74 3.41
N ALA A 108 -19.58 3.87 3.93
CA ALA A 108 -18.57 2.82 3.79
C ALA A 108 -19.06 1.47 4.36
N ALA A 109 -19.79 1.47 5.48
CA ALA A 109 -20.37 0.26 6.05
C ALA A 109 -21.46 -0.34 5.15
N ASP A 110 -22.24 0.48 4.44
CA ASP A 110 -23.23 0.00 3.45
C ASP A 110 -22.54 -0.66 2.27
N LEU A 111 -21.48 -0.04 1.76
CA LEU A 111 -20.66 -0.61 0.69
C LEU A 111 -20.05 -1.96 1.11
N GLY A 112 -19.60 -2.07 2.36
CA GLY A 112 -19.09 -3.33 2.90
C GLY A 112 -20.15 -4.44 2.98
N ARG A 113 -21.42 -4.09 3.22
CA ARG A 113 -22.53 -5.07 3.23
C ARG A 113 -22.95 -5.54 1.85
N MET A 114 -22.85 -4.68 0.84
CA MET A 114 -23.28 -5.01 -0.53
C MET A 114 -22.19 -5.61 -1.39
N SER A 115 -20.92 -5.50 -0.99
CA SER A 115 -19.77 -6.05 -1.70
C SER A 115 -19.41 -7.45 -1.20
N ARG A 116 -18.83 -8.28 -2.07
CA ARG A 116 -18.38 -9.63 -1.74
C ARG A 116 -16.99 -9.58 -1.12
N PRO A 117 -16.75 -10.20 0.06
CA PRO A 117 -15.41 -10.36 0.61
C PRO A 117 -14.50 -11.19 -0.30
N ILE A 118 -13.23 -10.80 -0.37
CA ILE A 118 -12.16 -11.53 -1.06
C ILE A 118 -10.95 -11.62 -0.15
N ASP A 119 -10.05 -12.58 -0.42
CA ASP A 119 -8.79 -12.64 0.29
C ASP A 119 -7.89 -11.46 -0.10
N ARG A 120 -7.08 -11.01 0.83
CA ARG A 120 -6.14 -9.90 0.59
C ARG A 120 -5.15 -10.22 -0.53
N SER A 121 -4.79 -11.48 -0.70
CA SER A 121 -3.92 -11.98 -1.78
C SER A 121 -4.55 -11.87 -3.17
N ASP A 122 -5.88 -11.79 -3.24
CA ASP A 122 -6.66 -11.74 -4.48
C ASP A 122 -7.02 -10.32 -4.91
N LEU A 123 -6.54 -9.30 -4.16
CA LEU A 123 -6.76 -7.89 -4.48
C LEU A 123 -6.30 -7.57 -5.90
N GLN A 124 -7.22 -7.00 -6.68
CA GLN A 124 -6.99 -6.48 -8.02
C GLN A 124 -7.36 -4.99 -8.09
N PRO A 125 -6.78 -4.21 -9.01
CA PRO A 125 -7.21 -2.83 -9.22
C PRO A 125 -8.73 -2.73 -9.34
N GLY A 126 -9.32 -1.71 -8.72
CA GLY A 126 -10.76 -1.52 -8.67
C GLY A 126 -11.47 -2.18 -7.48
N ASP A 127 -10.82 -3.09 -6.74
CA ASP A 127 -11.38 -3.65 -5.52
C ASP A 127 -11.42 -2.63 -4.37
N LEU A 128 -12.23 -2.91 -3.36
CA LEU A 128 -12.40 -2.06 -2.19
C LEU A 128 -11.56 -2.58 -1.02
N VAL A 129 -11.00 -1.64 -0.26
CA VAL A 129 -10.29 -1.93 0.98
C VAL A 129 -10.95 -1.17 2.13
N PHE A 130 -11.28 -1.88 3.20
CA PHE A 130 -12.02 -1.36 4.34
C PHE A 130 -11.16 -1.25 5.59
N PHE A 131 -11.43 -0.20 6.37
CA PHE A 131 -10.67 0.11 7.58
C PHE A 131 -11.61 0.57 8.72
N ASN A 132 -11.17 0.33 9.95
CA ASN A 132 -11.76 0.90 11.14
C ASN A 132 -10.97 2.15 11.58
N THR A 133 -11.37 3.31 11.11
CA THR A 133 -10.72 4.58 11.44
C THR A 133 -11.46 5.41 12.49
N LEU A 134 -12.75 5.10 12.73
CA LEU A 134 -13.63 5.85 13.62
C LEU A 134 -14.22 5.00 14.78
N GLY A 135 -13.64 3.82 15.06
CA GLY A 135 -14.11 2.92 16.10
C GLY A 135 -15.29 2.04 15.71
N ALA A 136 -15.79 2.14 14.48
CA ALA A 136 -16.87 1.31 13.93
C ALA A 136 -16.37 0.50 12.74
N ARG A 137 -16.94 -0.71 12.57
CA ARG A 137 -16.61 -1.60 11.45
C ARG A 137 -16.87 -0.90 10.12
N HIS A 138 -15.93 -1.05 9.19
CA HIS A 138 -16.01 -0.46 7.85
C HIS A 138 -16.33 1.05 7.88
N SER A 139 -15.74 1.78 8.84
CA SER A 139 -15.94 3.22 8.97
C SER A 139 -15.19 4.03 7.92
N HIS A 140 -14.30 3.38 7.15
CA HIS A 140 -13.56 3.99 6.05
C HIS A 140 -13.34 3.00 4.92
N VAL A 141 -13.27 3.51 3.68
CA VAL A 141 -13.10 2.72 2.46
C VAL A 141 -12.19 3.43 1.48
N GLY A 142 -11.43 2.65 0.71
CA GLY A 142 -10.65 3.12 -0.43
C GLY A 142 -10.76 2.15 -1.61
N VAL A 143 -10.28 2.58 -2.77
CA VAL A 143 -10.18 1.80 -4.00
C VAL A 143 -8.75 1.33 -4.18
N TYR A 144 -8.54 0.04 -4.27
CA TYR A 144 -7.23 -0.54 -4.52
C TYR A 144 -6.78 -0.24 -5.96
N VAL A 145 -5.53 0.20 -6.13
CA VAL A 145 -4.98 0.60 -7.44
C VAL A 145 -3.75 -0.21 -7.85
N GLY A 146 -3.47 -1.30 -7.14
CA GLY A 146 -2.29 -2.12 -7.39
C GLY A 146 -1.11 -1.75 -6.48
N ASP A 147 -0.05 -2.55 -6.51
CA ASP A 147 1.23 -2.32 -5.81
C ASP A 147 1.08 -2.00 -4.32
N ASN A 148 0.15 -2.69 -3.64
CA ASN A 148 -0.13 -2.47 -2.22
C ASN A 148 -0.58 -1.03 -1.89
N ARG A 149 -1.20 -0.32 -2.84
CA ARG A 149 -1.66 1.07 -2.74
C ARG A 149 -3.16 1.19 -2.98
N PHE A 150 -3.76 2.18 -2.36
CA PHE A 150 -5.18 2.51 -2.53
C PHE A 150 -5.40 4.02 -2.58
N VAL A 151 -6.44 4.44 -3.30
CA VAL A 151 -6.91 5.83 -3.37
C VAL A 151 -8.13 5.98 -2.46
N HIS A 152 -8.16 7.04 -1.67
CA HIS A 152 -9.29 7.34 -0.79
C HIS A 152 -9.42 8.83 -0.51
N ALA A 153 -10.62 9.30 -0.17
CA ALA A 153 -10.83 10.63 0.39
C ALA A 153 -10.51 10.55 1.89
N SER A 154 -9.32 11.03 2.27
CA SER A 154 -8.72 10.78 3.58
C SER A 154 -9.32 11.65 4.69
N ASN A 155 -9.13 12.94 4.60
CA ASN A 155 -9.60 13.92 5.58
C ASN A 155 -9.56 15.35 4.99
N PRO A 156 -10.13 16.37 5.69
CA PRO A 156 -10.19 17.75 5.19
C PRO A 156 -8.86 18.43 4.87
N ARG A 157 -7.75 17.95 5.45
CA ARG A 157 -6.43 18.54 5.19
C ARG A 157 -5.76 18.01 3.93
N THR A 158 -6.07 16.78 3.57
CA THR A 158 -5.33 16.08 2.50
C THR A 158 -6.19 15.69 1.30
N GLY A 159 -7.51 15.74 1.42
CA GLY A 159 -8.41 15.40 0.31
C GLY A 159 -8.26 13.94 -0.16
N VAL A 160 -8.44 13.76 -1.44
CA VAL A 160 -8.25 12.48 -2.13
C VAL A 160 -6.76 12.25 -2.36
N ARG A 161 -6.25 11.09 -1.92
CA ARG A 161 -4.83 10.76 -1.98
C ARG A 161 -4.57 9.27 -2.13
N ILE A 162 -3.34 8.92 -2.42
CA ILE A 162 -2.84 7.54 -2.38
C ILE A 162 -2.16 7.30 -1.03
N ASP A 163 -2.47 6.15 -0.43
CA ASP A 163 -1.72 5.60 0.70
C ASP A 163 -1.37 4.12 0.45
N ALA A 164 -0.37 3.62 1.17
CA ALA A 164 0.01 2.21 1.12
C ALA A 164 -0.76 1.40 2.18
N LEU A 165 -1.19 0.19 1.84
CA LEU A 165 -1.76 -0.78 2.80
C LEU A 165 -0.75 -1.19 3.88
N SER A 166 0.55 -1.04 3.61
CA SER A 166 1.64 -1.27 4.58
C SER A 166 1.90 -0.08 5.49
N ASN A 167 1.31 1.09 5.23
CA ASN A 167 1.39 2.23 6.16
C ASN A 167 0.88 1.79 7.54
N ARG A 168 1.65 2.02 8.60
CA ARG A 168 1.36 1.56 9.96
C ARG A 168 -0.07 1.89 10.41
N TYR A 169 -0.54 3.10 10.10
CA TYR A 169 -1.89 3.54 10.49
C TYR A 169 -2.97 2.68 9.83
N TYR A 170 -2.87 2.43 8.53
CA TYR A 170 -3.86 1.64 7.78
C TYR A 170 -3.70 0.15 8.00
N ALA A 171 -2.47 -0.36 8.10
CA ALA A 171 -2.22 -1.78 8.37
C ALA A 171 -2.85 -2.25 9.70
N GLN A 172 -2.82 -1.41 10.75
CA GLN A 172 -3.44 -1.70 12.04
C GLN A 172 -4.98 -1.60 12.04
N ARG A 173 -5.56 -0.97 11.02
CA ARG A 173 -7.00 -0.69 10.91
C ARG A 173 -7.68 -1.42 9.76
N PHE A 174 -6.92 -2.19 9.01
CA PHE A 174 -7.44 -2.98 7.88
C PHE A 174 -8.42 -4.05 8.38
N GLU A 175 -9.62 -4.06 7.80
CA GLU A 175 -10.69 -5.00 8.18
C GLU A 175 -11.05 -5.99 7.08
N GLY A 176 -10.71 -5.70 5.83
CA GLY A 176 -10.98 -6.61 4.73
C GLY A 176 -10.82 -6.01 3.36
N ALA A 177 -10.74 -6.90 2.39
CA ALA A 177 -10.79 -6.61 0.97
C ALA A 177 -12.11 -7.14 0.40
N HIS A 178 -12.76 -6.38 -0.47
CA HIS A 178 -14.04 -6.74 -1.07
C HIS A 178 -14.07 -6.35 -2.54
N THR A 179 -14.92 -7.01 -3.32
CA THR A 179 -15.17 -6.65 -4.72
C THR A 179 -16.64 -6.32 -4.96
N LEU A 180 -16.87 -5.39 -5.90
CA LEU A 180 -18.15 -5.10 -6.53
C LEU A 180 -18.13 -5.46 -8.02
N LEU A 181 -16.96 -5.87 -8.51
CA LEU A 181 -16.67 -6.14 -9.91
C LEU A 181 -16.49 -7.65 -10.08
N ASP A 182 -17.50 -8.32 -10.56
CA ASP A 182 -17.46 -9.76 -10.90
C ASP A 182 -17.28 -9.98 -12.39
#